data_07c125582edb10aabee304ff505be5f9
#
_entry.id   07c125582edb10aabee304ff505be5f9
#
_cell.length_a   1.000
_cell.length_b   1.000
_cell.length_c   1.000
_cell.angle_alpha   90.00
_cell.angle_beta   90.00
_cell.angle_gamma   90.00
#
_symmetry.space_group_name_H-M   'P 1'
#
loop_
_entity.id
_entity.type
_entity.pdbx_description
1 polymer ?
#
loop_
_entity_poly.entity_id
_entity_poly.type
_entity_poly.pdbx_seq_one_letter_code
_entity_poly.pdbx_strand_id
1 'polypeptide(L)'
;MIYYESSSFFFDSMNYQTTKYLMLIRPRNFSSNEETLESNEFQNDFTESTNLGQIREQVDVEFINMVDRLSEHEIDHIVFDDIEDLGSPDAIFPNNWVTFHDDGAVVLYPMMSSKRRNERRIDIIEKLSLQGFAVTKTIDLSHLENNGHYLEGTGSMILDRLNKKAYACISSRTTREALAAFSDMMNYEIIEFCSTTNIPIYHTNVMMSLGEDTALVCFDVIKEKAISNKLKSELTDSGRTVIDISIDQMKNFLGNALEVRSKNNEKYLLLSETARDSLTVEQKKLIQNRINLLSFPIPTIEKYGGGSVRCMLAEIFLDKSE
;
A
#
# COMPACT_ATOMS: atom_id res chain seq x y z
N MET A 1 15.10 19.11 49.39
CA MET A 1 13.92 18.68 48.66
C MET A 1 14.03 19.32 47.28
N ILE A 2 14.60 18.56 46.33
CA ILE A 2 14.86 19.06 44.96
C ILE A 2 13.72 18.53 44.10
N TYR A 3 12.88 19.43 43.62
CA TYR A 3 11.81 19.10 42.65
C TYR A 3 12.46 18.94 41.27
N TYR A 4 12.42 17.73 40.73
CA TYR A 4 12.62 17.52 39.28
C TYR A 4 11.34 17.89 38.57
N GLU A 5 11.37 19.01 37.86
CA GLU A 5 10.35 19.31 36.83
C GLU A 5 10.53 18.30 35.69
N SER A 6 9.54 17.45 35.53
CA SER A 6 9.40 16.62 34.32
C SER A 6 9.05 17.55 33.18
N SER A 7 10.03 17.92 32.36
CA SER A 7 9.77 18.52 31.06
C SER A 7 8.98 17.50 30.22
N SER A 8 7.67 17.71 30.15
CA SER A 8 6.84 17.08 29.12
C SER A 8 7.29 17.64 27.77
N PHE A 9 8.09 16.88 27.06
CA PHE A 9 8.29 17.09 25.64
C PHE A 9 6.91 16.91 24.97
N PHE A 10 6.24 18.00 24.69
CA PHE A 10 5.20 18.04 23.70
C PHE A 10 5.90 17.80 22.35
N PHE A 11 5.92 16.57 21.90
CA PHE A 11 6.18 16.27 20.51
C PHE A 11 5.01 16.86 19.73
N ASP A 12 5.30 17.94 19.00
CA ASP A 12 4.41 18.45 17.98
C ASP A 12 4.39 17.39 16.87
N SER A 13 3.53 16.38 17.03
CA SER A 13 3.34 15.36 16.01
C SER A 13 2.67 16.04 14.82
N MET A 14 3.48 16.56 13.92
CA MET A 14 2.98 17.01 12.63
C MET A 14 2.44 15.76 11.91
N ASN A 15 1.14 15.52 12.05
CA ASN A 15 0.45 14.46 11.36
C ASN A 15 0.51 14.72 9.85
N TYR A 16 1.24 13.87 9.14
CA TYR A 16 1.30 13.90 7.68
C TYR A 16 0.46 12.75 7.10
N GLN A 17 -0.16 13.01 5.94
CA GLN A 17 -0.80 11.96 5.15
C GLN A 17 0.25 11.05 4.51
N THR A 18 1.45 11.57 4.24
CA THR A 18 2.53 10.90 3.52
C THR A 18 3.76 10.72 4.40
N THR A 19 4.49 9.64 4.21
CA THR A 19 5.72 9.33 4.95
C THR A 19 6.97 9.70 4.16
N LYS A 20 8.11 9.77 4.88
CA LYS A 20 9.46 9.83 4.30
C LYS A 20 10.12 8.45 4.20
N TYR A 21 9.66 7.48 4.97
CA TYR A 21 10.30 6.18 5.10
C TYR A 21 9.45 5.07 4.49
N LEU A 22 10.06 4.25 3.67
CA LEU A 22 9.43 3.12 3.01
C LEU A 22 10.13 1.81 3.39
N MET A 23 9.37 0.75 3.50
CA MET A 23 9.88 -0.61 3.62
C MET A 23 9.57 -1.38 2.34
N LEU A 24 10.59 -2.07 1.81
CA LEU A 24 10.49 -2.94 0.66
C LEU A 24 11.02 -4.33 1.02
N ILE A 25 10.48 -5.35 0.35
CA ILE A 25 10.99 -6.73 0.44
C ILE A 25 11.53 -7.15 -0.91
N ARG A 26 12.83 -7.46 -0.98
CA ARG A 26 13.46 -8.02 -2.18
C ARG A 26 13.00 -9.46 -2.35
N PRO A 27 12.32 -9.81 -3.44
CA PRO A 27 11.75 -11.14 -3.62
C PRO A 27 12.85 -12.17 -3.92
N ARG A 28 12.83 -13.32 -3.21
CA ARG A 28 13.69 -14.48 -3.50
C ARG A 28 12.92 -15.61 -4.14
N ASN A 29 11.61 -15.69 -3.83
CA ASN A 29 10.72 -16.77 -4.24
C ASN A 29 9.62 -16.34 -5.20
N PHE A 30 9.80 -15.20 -5.90
CA PHE A 30 8.75 -14.68 -6.78
C PHE A 30 8.23 -15.77 -7.72
N SER A 31 6.92 -15.98 -7.69
CA SER A 31 6.22 -16.93 -8.54
C SER A 31 4.74 -16.54 -8.65
N SER A 32 4.00 -17.19 -9.56
CA SER A 32 2.54 -17.07 -9.57
C SER A 32 1.96 -17.73 -8.31
N ASN A 33 1.00 -17.07 -7.69
CA ASN A 33 0.29 -17.59 -6.54
C ASN A 33 -1.07 -18.16 -6.97
N GLU A 34 -1.18 -19.46 -7.08
CA GLU A 34 -2.39 -20.15 -7.53
C GLU A 34 -3.61 -19.86 -6.64
N GLU A 35 -3.40 -19.64 -5.32
CA GLU A 35 -4.51 -19.33 -4.38
C GLU A 35 -5.13 -17.94 -4.62
N THR A 36 -4.46 -17.09 -5.40
CA THR A 36 -4.90 -15.72 -5.66
C THR A 36 -5.39 -15.45 -7.09
N LEU A 37 -5.10 -16.34 -8.03
CA LEU A 37 -5.44 -16.19 -9.45
C LEU A 37 -6.94 -15.96 -9.69
N GLU A 38 -7.82 -16.74 -9.06
CA GLU A 38 -9.27 -16.61 -9.25
C GLU A 38 -9.83 -15.28 -8.75
N SER A 39 -9.19 -14.65 -7.77
CA SER A 39 -9.62 -13.40 -7.16
C SER A 39 -8.89 -12.16 -7.69
N ASN A 40 -7.83 -12.32 -8.48
CA ASN A 40 -6.99 -11.23 -8.98
C ASN A 40 -6.96 -11.20 -10.51
N GLU A 41 -7.84 -10.39 -11.13
CA GLU A 41 -7.90 -10.22 -12.59
C GLU A 41 -6.61 -9.65 -13.22
N PHE A 42 -5.71 -9.09 -12.43
CA PHE A 42 -4.47 -8.47 -12.90
C PHE A 42 -3.31 -9.48 -12.94
N GLN A 43 -3.44 -10.62 -12.30
CA GLN A 43 -2.38 -11.63 -12.21
C GLN A 43 -2.50 -12.64 -13.35
N ASN A 44 -1.40 -12.84 -14.07
CA ASN A 44 -1.30 -13.90 -15.07
C ASN A 44 -0.61 -15.12 -14.46
N ASP A 45 -1.12 -16.32 -14.80
CA ASP A 45 -0.48 -17.56 -14.42
C ASP A 45 0.76 -17.86 -15.27
N PHE A 46 1.64 -18.69 -14.73
CA PHE A 46 2.73 -19.27 -15.50
C PHE A 46 2.21 -20.37 -16.42
N THR A 47 2.71 -20.39 -17.65
CA THR A 47 2.43 -21.46 -18.61
C THR A 47 3.55 -22.51 -18.56
N GLU A 48 3.31 -23.68 -19.13
CA GLU A 48 4.33 -24.75 -19.24
C GLU A 48 5.62 -24.28 -19.94
N SER A 49 5.53 -23.27 -20.80
CA SER A 49 6.67 -22.66 -21.50
C SER A 49 7.37 -21.54 -20.69
N THR A 50 6.87 -21.20 -19.50
CA THR A 50 7.41 -20.10 -18.72
C THR A 50 8.73 -20.49 -18.05
N ASN A 51 9.80 -19.76 -18.35
CA ASN A 51 11.08 -19.94 -17.67
C ASN A 51 11.11 -19.14 -16.35
N LEU A 52 10.81 -19.83 -15.24
CA LEU A 52 10.77 -19.21 -13.91
C LEU A 52 12.08 -18.54 -13.51
N GLY A 53 13.22 -19.12 -13.89
CA GLY A 53 14.54 -18.53 -13.61
C GLY A 53 14.70 -17.16 -14.28
N GLN A 54 14.33 -17.05 -15.57
CA GLN A 54 14.39 -15.77 -16.29
C GLN A 54 13.42 -14.73 -15.72
N ILE A 55 12.21 -15.16 -15.29
CA ILE A 55 11.26 -14.25 -14.67
C ILE A 55 11.80 -13.71 -13.35
N ARG A 56 12.37 -14.55 -12.50
CA ARG A 56 12.97 -14.13 -11.23
C ARG A 56 14.14 -13.17 -11.45
N GLU A 57 14.96 -13.41 -12.46
CA GLU A 57 16.05 -12.50 -12.84
C GLU A 57 15.49 -11.13 -13.28
N GLN A 58 14.48 -11.10 -14.13
CA GLN A 58 13.83 -9.87 -14.56
C GLN A 58 13.19 -9.11 -13.39
N VAL A 59 12.47 -9.81 -12.52
CA VAL A 59 11.87 -9.21 -11.31
C VAL A 59 12.94 -8.62 -10.39
N ASP A 60 14.07 -9.29 -10.21
CA ASP A 60 15.18 -8.76 -9.41
C ASP A 60 15.79 -7.49 -10.04
N VAL A 61 15.93 -7.46 -11.36
CA VAL A 61 16.39 -6.26 -12.10
C VAL A 61 15.38 -5.11 -11.96
N GLU A 62 14.08 -5.37 -12.14
CA GLU A 62 13.02 -4.37 -11.98
C GLU A 62 13.02 -3.80 -10.55
N PHE A 63 13.17 -4.68 -9.55
CA PHE A 63 13.22 -4.30 -8.13
C PHE A 63 14.45 -3.44 -7.83
N ILE A 64 15.65 -3.84 -8.26
CA ILE A 64 16.88 -3.10 -8.04
C ILE A 64 16.80 -1.72 -8.71
N ASN A 65 16.34 -1.64 -9.94
CA ASN A 65 16.15 -0.36 -10.64
C ASN A 65 15.17 0.57 -9.88
N MET A 66 14.13 0.02 -9.27
CA MET A 66 13.21 0.81 -8.44
C MET A 66 13.91 1.36 -7.19
N VAL A 67 14.70 0.53 -6.48
CA VAL A 67 15.45 0.93 -5.29
C VAL A 67 16.49 2.01 -5.63
N ASP A 68 17.22 1.85 -6.73
CA ASP A 68 18.22 2.84 -7.18
C ASP A 68 17.55 4.18 -7.48
N ARG A 69 16.41 4.18 -8.16
CA ARG A 69 15.66 5.43 -8.47
C ARG A 69 15.08 6.09 -7.23
N LEU A 70 14.63 5.33 -6.22
CA LEU A 70 14.23 5.90 -4.94
C LEU A 70 15.41 6.61 -4.26
N SER A 71 16.61 6.00 -4.31
CA SER A 71 17.86 6.58 -3.78
C SER A 71 18.25 7.86 -4.50
N GLU A 72 18.20 7.87 -5.84
CA GLU A 72 18.49 9.04 -6.69
C GLU A 72 17.62 10.25 -6.38
N HIS A 73 16.37 10.00 -5.94
CA HIS A 73 15.40 11.05 -5.55
C HIS A 73 15.35 11.30 -4.04
N GLU A 74 16.34 10.80 -3.30
CA GLU A 74 16.47 10.98 -1.85
C GLU A 74 15.21 10.57 -1.06
N ILE A 75 14.51 9.53 -1.53
CA ILE A 75 13.37 8.92 -0.83
C ILE A 75 13.92 7.83 0.08
N ASP A 76 13.80 8.02 1.39
CA ASP A 76 14.31 7.08 2.37
C ASP A 76 13.59 5.73 2.32
N HIS A 77 14.36 4.66 2.26
CA HIS A 77 13.80 3.32 2.21
C HIS A 77 14.70 2.30 2.90
N ILE A 78 14.10 1.22 3.34
CA ILE A 78 14.76 0.08 3.97
C ILE A 78 14.35 -1.16 3.19
N VAL A 79 15.34 -1.91 2.72
CA VAL A 79 15.13 -3.15 1.98
C VAL A 79 15.48 -4.33 2.88
N PHE A 80 14.55 -5.28 2.98
CA PHE A 80 14.79 -6.58 3.59
C PHE A 80 14.72 -7.67 2.51
N ASP A 81 15.56 -8.68 2.62
CA ASP A 81 15.44 -9.85 1.76
C ASP A 81 14.29 -10.75 2.21
N ASP A 82 13.55 -11.31 1.27
CA ASP A 82 12.66 -12.43 1.52
C ASP A 82 13.46 -13.66 1.98
N ILE A 83 12.81 -14.55 2.72
CA ILE A 83 13.40 -15.80 3.20
C ILE A 83 13.03 -16.92 2.21
N GLU A 84 14.03 -17.49 1.56
CA GLU A 84 13.85 -18.47 0.49
C GLU A 84 13.02 -19.71 0.92
N ASP A 85 13.27 -20.18 2.14
CA ASP A 85 12.61 -21.40 2.67
C ASP A 85 11.12 -21.18 3.06
N LEU A 86 10.64 -19.92 3.13
CA LEU A 86 9.25 -19.65 3.48
C LEU A 86 8.27 -19.87 2.33
N GLY A 87 8.76 -19.93 1.08
CA GLY A 87 7.93 -20.18 -0.10
C GLY A 87 6.83 -19.15 -0.32
N SER A 88 7.09 -17.87 -0.03
CA SER A 88 6.14 -16.77 -0.13
C SER A 88 6.20 -16.13 -1.53
N PRO A 89 5.30 -16.48 -2.45
CA PRO A 89 5.37 -16.00 -3.84
C PRO A 89 5.19 -14.50 -3.99
N ASP A 90 4.41 -13.89 -3.10
CA ASP A 90 4.00 -12.48 -3.13
C ASP A 90 4.72 -11.62 -2.08
N ALA A 91 5.86 -12.09 -1.52
CA ALA A 91 6.61 -11.38 -0.48
C ALA A 91 7.01 -9.94 -0.89
N ILE A 92 7.08 -9.67 -2.20
CA ILE A 92 7.35 -8.34 -2.77
C ILE A 92 6.27 -7.30 -2.44
N PHE A 93 5.10 -7.70 -1.89
CA PHE A 93 3.98 -6.83 -1.56
C PHE A 93 3.76 -6.67 -0.06
N PRO A 94 4.71 -6.04 0.69
CA PRO A 94 4.67 -5.97 2.15
C PRO A 94 3.51 -5.16 2.72
N ASN A 95 2.93 -4.25 1.95
CA ASN A 95 1.81 -3.42 2.38
C ASN A 95 0.54 -4.21 2.74
N ASN A 96 0.48 -5.50 2.39
CA ASN A 96 -0.69 -6.34 2.65
C ASN A 96 -0.66 -6.97 4.04
N TRP A 97 0.52 -7.21 4.63
CA TRP A 97 0.60 -7.91 5.90
C TRP A 97 0.91 -7.01 7.10
N VAL A 98 1.38 -5.78 6.86
CA VAL A 98 1.77 -4.85 7.94
C VAL A 98 1.44 -3.40 7.60
N THR A 99 1.10 -2.61 8.64
CA THR A 99 1.13 -1.15 8.62
C THR A 99 1.81 -0.60 9.85
N PHE A 100 2.46 0.54 9.70
CA PHE A 100 3.14 1.27 10.76
C PHE A 100 2.45 2.63 10.96
N HIS A 101 2.23 3.04 12.21
CA HIS A 101 1.45 4.20 12.58
C HIS A 101 2.23 5.19 13.43
N ASP A 102 1.84 6.44 13.41
CA ASP A 102 2.46 7.59 14.07
C ASP A 102 2.41 7.52 15.61
N ASP A 103 1.48 6.72 16.16
CA ASP A 103 1.42 6.42 17.62
C ASP A 103 2.35 5.28 18.05
N GLY A 104 3.24 4.84 17.17
CA GLY A 104 4.17 3.72 17.40
C GLY A 104 3.51 2.34 17.26
N ALA A 105 2.26 2.26 16.83
CA ALA A 105 1.60 0.98 16.61
C ALA A 105 2.07 0.33 15.31
N VAL A 106 2.23 -1.01 15.38
CA VAL A 106 2.40 -1.88 14.22
C VAL A 106 1.21 -2.81 14.15
N VAL A 107 0.50 -2.86 13.03
CA VAL A 107 -0.65 -3.75 12.84
C VAL A 107 -0.29 -4.87 11.88
N LEU A 108 -0.53 -6.11 12.29
CA LEU A 108 -0.40 -7.33 11.49
C LEU A 108 -1.77 -7.78 11.00
N TYR A 109 -1.88 -8.09 9.73
CA TYR A 109 -3.16 -8.32 9.07
C TYR A 109 -3.43 -9.78 8.75
N PRO A 110 -4.74 -10.19 8.80
CA PRO A 110 -5.18 -11.52 8.37
C PRO A 110 -5.18 -11.64 6.85
N MET A 111 -4.43 -12.64 6.33
CA MET A 111 -4.24 -12.90 4.92
C MET A 111 -5.14 -14.04 4.44
N MET A 112 -5.80 -13.87 3.28
CA MET A 112 -6.67 -14.91 2.70
C MET A 112 -5.84 -16.12 2.24
N SER A 113 -4.83 -15.89 1.42
CA SER A 113 -3.94 -16.93 0.94
C SER A 113 -3.08 -17.49 2.07
N SER A 114 -3.09 -18.81 2.22
CA SER A 114 -2.29 -19.51 3.24
C SER A 114 -0.79 -19.35 2.99
N LYS A 115 -0.37 -19.33 1.73
CA LYS A 115 1.01 -19.10 1.30
C LYS A 115 1.50 -17.71 1.72
N ARG A 116 0.61 -16.69 1.72
CA ARG A 116 0.95 -15.31 2.09
C ARG A 116 1.05 -15.09 3.59
N ARG A 117 0.53 -15.95 4.43
CA ARG A 117 0.63 -15.85 5.90
C ARG A 117 2.08 -15.91 6.38
N ASN A 118 2.97 -16.56 5.64
CA ASN A 118 4.40 -16.63 5.91
C ASN A 118 5.13 -15.28 5.67
N GLU A 119 4.48 -14.33 4.97
CA GLU A 119 5.03 -12.99 4.75
C GLU A 119 5.10 -12.14 6.03
N ARG A 120 4.31 -12.47 7.07
CA ARG A 120 4.32 -11.76 8.36
C ARG A 120 5.61 -12.03 9.11
N ARG A 121 6.57 -11.12 8.98
CA ARG A 121 7.94 -11.21 9.45
C ARG A 121 8.15 -10.36 10.72
N ILE A 122 8.01 -10.97 11.90
CA ILE A 122 8.22 -10.28 13.19
C ILE A 122 9.67 -9.80 13.35
N ASP A 123 10.65 -10.55 12.82
CA ASP A 123 12.06 -10.15 12.82
C ASP A 123 12.31 -8.82 12.10
N ILE A 124 11.48 -8.45 11.11
CA ILE A 124 11.55 -7.15 10.45
C ILE A 124 11.18 -6.02 11.41
N ILE A 125 10.13 -6.22 12.23
CA ILE A 125 9.69 -5.23 13.23
C ILE A 125 10.80 -5.01 14.26
N GLU A 126 11.43 -6.09 14.73
CA GLU A 126 12.56 -6.03 15.65
C GLU A 126 13.76 -5.28 15.03
N LYS A 127 14.08 -5.57 13.75
CA LYS A 127 15.17 -4.88 13.04
C LYS A 127 14.88 -3.39 12.83
N LEU A 128 13.62 -3.00 12.56
CA LEU A 128 13.24 -1.59 12.48
C LEU A 128 13.42 -0.90 13.85
N SER A 129 13.02 -1.55 14.93
CA SER A 129 13.24 -1.02 16.29
C SER A 129 14.73 -0.84 16.60
N LEU A 130 15.59 -1.79 16.20
CA LEU A 130 17.05 -1.67 16.35
C LEU A 130 17.66 -0.54 15.48
N GLN A 131 16.97 -0.12 14.41
CA GLN A 131 17.35 1.01 13.57
C GLN A 131 16.81 2.35 14.06
N GLY A 132 16.25 2.39 15.28
CA GLY A 132 15.77 3.59 15.93
C GLY A 132 14.30 3.95 15.67
N PHE A 133 13.53 3.09 15.00
CA PHE A 133 12.09 3.30 14.86
C PHE A 133 11.35 2.93 16.14
N ALA A 134 10.52 3.85 16.64
CA ALA A 134 9.80 3.70 17.90
C ALA A 134 8.59 2.78 17.76
N VAL A 135 8.77 1.48 17.99
CA VAL A 135 7.67 0.51 18.08
C VAL A 135 7.18 0.47 19.53
N THR A 136 5.96 0.94 19.79
CA THR A 136 5.36 0.98 21.13
C THR A 136 4.44 -0.19 21.42
N LYS A 137 3.74 -0.68 20.40
CA LYS A 137 2.80 -1.81 20.49
C LYS A 137 2.67 -2.54 19.15
N THR A 138 2.40 -3.83 19.22
CA THR A 138 2.02 -4.63 18.04
C THR A 138 0.58 -5.12 18.23
N ILE A 139 -0.27 -4.85 17.25
CA ILE A 139 -1.67 -5.30 17.20
C ILE A 139 -1.74 -6.42 16.18
N ASP A 140 -2.01 -7.63 16.62
CA ASP A 140 -2.09 -8.81 15.77
C ASP A 140 -3.55 -9.20 15.50
N LEU A 141 -4.00 -8.94 14.26
CA LEU A 141 -5.33 -9.31 13.77
C LEU A 141 -5.34 -10.67 13.04
N SER A 142 -4.18 -11.34 12.92
CA SER A 142 -4.06 -12.58 12.12
C SER A 142 -4.95 -13.72 12.63
N HIS A 143 -5.31 -13.70 13.93
CA HIS A 143 -6.22 -14.69 14.52
C HIS A 143 -7.61 -14.73 13.83
N LEU A 144 -8.02 -13.66 13.15
CA LEU A 144 -9.28 -13.60 12.40
C LEU A 144 -9.32 -14.55 11.21
N GLU A 145 -8.15 -14.97 10.70
CA GLU A 145 -8.03 -15.99 9.63
C GLU A 145 -8.71 -17.31 10.00
N ASN A 146 -8.72 -17.65 11.29
CA ASN A 146 -9.33 -18.89 11.79
C ASN A 146 -10.84 -18.94 11.56
N ASN A 147 -11.46 -17.77 11.42
CA ASN A 147 -12.90 -17.61 11.19
C ASN A 147 -13.24 -17.19 9.76
N GLY A 148 -12.23 -17.19 8.84
CA GLY A 148 -12.43 -16.79 7.45
C GLY A 148 -12.60 -15.26 7.26
N HIS A 149 -12.12 -14.45 8.19
CA HIS A 149 -12.17 -13.00 8.10
C HIS A 149 -10.81 -12.46 7.70
N TYR A 150 -10.77 -11.67 6.62
CA TYR A 150 -9.54 -11.22 5.99
C TYR A 150 -9.52 -9.70 5.82
N LEU A 151 -8.32 -9.13 5.94
CA LEU A 151 -8.04 -7.72 5.70
C LEU A 151 -6.56 -7.59 5.33
N GLU A 152 -6.27 -7.35 4.07
CA GLU A 152 -4.88 -7.32 3.59
C GLU A 152 -4.32 -5.88 3.59
N GLY A 153 -4.15 -5.32 4.78
CA GLY A 153 -3.48 -4.04 5.06
C GLY A 153 -3.92 -2.89 4.15
N THR A 154 -2.96 -2.12 3.67
CA THR A 154 -3.21 -1.02 2.73
C THR A 154 -3.39 -1.47 1.27
N GLY A 155 -3.49 -2.77 1.01
CA GLY A 155 -4.13 -3.31 -0.18
C GLY A 155 -5.64 -3.17 -0.07
N SER A 156 -6.21 -3.74 0.98
CA SER A 156 -7.64 -3.73 1.28
C SER A 156 -8.19 -2.35 1.63
N MET A 157 -7.38 -1.47 2.21
CA MET A 157 -7.80 -0.15 2.70
C MET A 157 -6.91 0.97 2.17
N ILE A 158 -7.52 2.11 1.87
CA ILE A 158 -6.82 3.39 1.68
C ILE A 158 -7.04 4.22 2.94
N LEU A 159 -5.96 4.55 3.64
CA LEU A 159 -6.01 5.27 4.90
C LEU A 159 -5.89 6.79 4.67
N ASP A 160 -6.91 7.54 5.04
CA ASP A 160 -6.81 8.98 5.29
C ASP A 160 -6.37 9.15 6.75
N ARG A 161 -5.06 9.26 6.94
CA ARG A 161 -4.43 9.26 8.26
C ARG A 161 -4.77 10.52 9.04
N LEU A 162 -4.89 11.66 8.35
CA LEU A 162 -5.22 12.95 8.97
C LEU A 162 -6.65 12.99 9.49
N ASN A 163 -7.59 12.40 8.75
CA ASN A 163 -9.00 12.39 9.12
C ASN A 163 -9.43 11.09 9.82
N LYS A 164 -8.49 10.16 10.05
CA LYS A 164 -8.76 8.83 10.62
C LYS A 164 -9.91 8.10 9.91
N LYS A 165 -9.89 8.10 8.56
CA LYS A 165 -10.84 7.38 7.72
C LYS A 165 -10.14 6.26 6.95
N ALA A 166 -10.83 5.14 6.76
CA ALA A 166 -10.37 4.03 5.94
C ALA A 166 -11.40 3.72 4.86
N TYR A 167 -11.03 3.91 3.60
CA TYR A 167 -11.86 3.59 2.43
C TYR A 167 -11.60 2.15 2.02
N ALA A 168 -12.65 1.32 1.91
CA ALA A 168 -12.50 -0.10 1.67
C ALA A 168 -13.54 -0.66 0.70
N CYS A 169 -13.08 -1.29 -0.37
CA CYS A 169 -13.90 -2.09 -1.27
C CYS A 169 -14.06 -3.51 -0.70
N ILE A 170 -15.29 -3.91 -0.41
CA ILE A 170 -15.59 -5.25 0.15
C ILE A 170 -15.32 -6.32 -0.90
N SER A 171 -14.55 -7.32 -0.51
CA SER A 171 -14.13 -8.44 -1.35
C SER A 171 -13.85 -9.70 -0.53
N SER A 172 -13.41 -10.77 -1.19
CA SER A 172 -12.94 -11.98 -0.48
C SER A 172 -11.71 -11.73 0.41
N ARG A 173 -10.94 -10.65 0.14
CA ARG A 173 -9.74 -10.27 0.91
C ARG A 173 -9.96 -9.05 1.83
N THR A 174 -11.21 -8.55 1.90
CA THR A 174 -11.61 -7.39 2.70
C THR A 174 -12.98 -7.64 3.29
N THR A 175 -13.03 -8.23 4.48
CA THR A 175 -14.29 -8.58 5.15
C THR A 175 -14.69 -7.52 6.16
N ARG A 176 -16.00 -7.37 6.39
CA ARG A 176 -16.56 -6.38 7.32
C ARG A 176 -16.11 -6.61 8.76
N GLU A 177 -16.02 -7.87 9.16
CA GLU A 177 -15.62 -8.27 10.49
C GLU A 177 -14.17 -7.87 10.79
N ALA A 178 -13.26 -8.05 9.81
CA ALA A 178 -11.87 -7.65 9.96
C ALA A 178 -11.71 -6.12 9.89
N LEU A 179 -12.51 -5.42 9.06
CA LEU A 179 -12.58 -3.95 9.05
C LEU A 179 -13.06 -3.40 10.39
N ALA A 180 -14.11 -3.99 10.99
CA ALA A 180 -14.60 -3.59 12.29
C ALA A 180 -13.54 -3.75 13.39
N ALA A 181 -12.82 -4.88 13.40
CA ALA A 181 -11.73 -5.10 14.35
C ALA A 181 -10.60 -4.07 14.18
N PHE A 182 -10.23 -3.71 12.93
CA PHE A 182 -9.26 -2.65 12.68
C PHE A 182 -9.79 -1.28 13.16
N SER A 183 -11.06 -0.95 12.86
CA SER A 183 -11.70 0.29 13.30
C SER A 183 -11.65 0.45 14.82
N ASP A 184 -12.03 -0.59 15.55
CA ASP A 184 -12.06 -0.59 17.02
C ASP A 184 -10.65 -0.40 17.63
N MET A 185 -9.62 -1.04 17.03
CA MET A 185 -8.26 -0.99 17.55
C MET A 185 -7.50 0.30 17.19
N MET A 186 -7.77 0.86 16.00
CA MET A 186 -7.02 1.99 15.45
C MET A 186 -7.81 3.30 15.42
N ASN A 187 -9.08 3.28 15.80
CA ASN A 187 -9.98 4.43 15.81
C ASN A 187 -10.12 5.10 14.43
N TYR A 188 -10.36 4.28 13.40
CA TYR A 188 -10.65 4.75 12.04
C TYR A 188 -12.13 4.62 11.72
N GLU A 189 -12.74 5.65 11.14
CA GLU A 189 -14.06 5.56 10.51
C GLU A 189 -13.95 4.74 9.23
N ILE A 190 -14.74 3.66 9.11
CA ILE A 190 -14.76 2.84 7.90
C ILE A 190 -15.77 3.39 6.90
N ILE A 191 -15.32 3.65 5.68
CA ILE A 191 -16.17 3.99 4.54
C ILE A 191 -16.09 2.84 3.54
N GLU A 192 -17.03 1.91 3.71
CA GLU A 192 -17.08 0.71 2.87
C GLU A 192 -17.99 0.90 1.65
N PHE A 193 -17.64 0.21 0.56
CA PHE A 193 -18.43 0.13 -0.66
C PHE A 193 -18.18 -1.21 -1.38
N CYS A 194 -19.05 -1.53 -2.34
CA CYS A 194 -18.86 -2.68 -3.23
C CYS A 194 -18.47 -2.23 -4.64
N SER A 195 -17.80 -3.09 -5.40
CA SER A 195 -17.53 -2.84 -6.81
C SER A 195 -18.69 -3.25 -7.71
N THR A 196 -18.77 -2.61 -8.90
CA THR A 196 -19.73 -2.98 -9.96
C THR A 196 -19.22 -4.10 -10.86
N THR A 197 -17.95 -4.49 -10.72
CA THR A 197 -17.30 -5.50 -11.54
C THR A 197 -17.84 -6.91 -11.25
N ASN A 198 -17.90 -7.79 -12.26
CA ASN A 198 -18.37 -9.17 -12.08
C ASN A 198 -17.51 -9.94 -11.07
N ILE A 199 -16.18 -9.78 -11.17
CA ILE A 199 -15.23 -10.21 -10.13
C ILE A 199 -15.01 -8.98 -9.24
N PRO A 200 -15.30 -9.06 -7.94
CA PRO A 200 -15.06 -7.94 -7.02
C PRO A 200 -13.61 -7.49 -7.08
N ILE A 201 -13.39 -6.16 -7.05
CA ILE A 201 -12.04 -5.60 -6.91
C ILE A 201 -11.45 -6.11 -5.61
N TYR A 202 -10.42 -6.94 -5.70
CA TYR A 202 -9.87 -7.66 -4.57
C TYR A 202 -9.19 -6.76 -3.53
N HIS A 203 -8.57 -5.67 -3.97
CA HIS A 203 -7.92 -4.66 -3.15
C HIS A 203 -8.32 -3.24 -3.55
N THR A 204 -8.62 -2.40 -2.58
CA THR A 204 -9.02 -1.01 -2.81
C THR A 204 -7.92 -0.20 -3.49
N ASN A 205 -6.66 -0.49 -3.21
CA ASN A 205 -5.51 0.21 -3.81
C ASN A 205 -5.31 -0.04 -5.30
N VAL A 206 -6.08 -0.90 -5.93
CA VAL A 206 -6.12 -1.04 -7.40
C VAL A 206 -6.89 0.11 -8.03
N MET A 207 -7.95 0.56 -7.37
CA MET A 207 -8.88 1.56 -7.91
C MET A 207 -8.73 2.95 -7.29
N MET A 208 -7.97 3.08 -6.20
CA MET A 208 -7.89 4.33 -5.46
C MET A 208 -6.51 4.52 -4.81
N SER A 209 -5.99 5.74 -4.89
CA SER A 209 -4.88 6.22 -4.06
C SER A 209 -5.21 7.58 -3.46
N LEU A 210 -4.62 7.87 -2.30
CA LEU A 210 -4.85 9.09 -1.54
C LEU A 210 -3.54 9.64 -0.99
N GLY A 211 -3.17 10.82 -1.46
CA GLY A 211 -2.06 11.61 -0.94
C GLY A 211 -2.53 12.82 -0.13
N GLU A 212 -1.64 13.76 0.11
CA GLU A 212 -1.96 15.06 0.70
C GLU A 212 -2.61 15.99 -0.31
N ASP A 213 -2.02 16.06 -1.50
CA ASP A 213 -2.41 17.01 -2.54
C ASP A 213 -3.27 16.38 -3.62
N THR A 214 -3.23 15.04 -3.76
CA THR A 214 -3.89 14.33 -4.84
C THR A 214 -4.71 13.13 -4.34
N ALA A 215 -5.78 12.83 -5.08
CA ALA A 215 -6.53 11.59 -4.95
C ALA A 215 -6.86 11.08 -6.36
N LEU A 216 -6.45 9.85 -6.67
CA LEU A 216 -6.82 9.16 -7.90
C LEU A 216 -7.90 8.13 -7.57
N VAL A 217 -9.05 8.20 -8.21
CA VAL A 217 -10.18 7.30 -7.87
C VAL A 217 -10.92 6.91 -9.14
N CYS A 218 -11.16 5.62 -9.32
CA CYS A 218 -12.08 5.10 -10.33
C CYS A 218 -13.50 5.08 -9.77
N PHE A 219 -14.24 6.18 -9.91
CA PHE A 219 -15.59 6.30 -9.36
C PHE A 219 -16.61 5.40 -10.06
N ASP A 220 -16.37 5.03 -11.32
CA ASP A 220 -17.27 4.19 -12.10
C ASP A 220 -17.42 2.77 -11.58
N VAL A 221 -16.42 2.27 -10.84
CA VAL A 221 -16.49 0.93 -10.26
C VAL A 221 -17.15 0.89 -8.88
N ILE A 222 -17.50 2.03 -8.28
CA ILE A 222 -18.22 2.08 -7.00
C ILE A 222 -19.71 1.85 -7.26
N LYS A 223 -20.25 0.78 -6.68
CA LYS A 223 -21.63 0.34 -6.93
C LYS A 223 -22.66 1.32 -6.38
N GLU A 224 -22.44 1.80 -5.17
CA GLU A 224 -23.37 2.68 -4.46
C GLU A 224 -23.12 4.13 -4.90
N LYS A 225 -23.95 4.65 -5.82
CA LYS A 225 -23.79 6.03 -6.34
C LYS A 225 -23.81 7.11 -5.27
N ALA A 226 -24.55 6.92 -4.19
CA ALA A 226 -24.59 7.86 -3.06
C ALA A 226 -23.22 7.91 -2.36
N ILE A 227 -22.54 6.76 -2.17
CA ILE A 227 -21.21 6.68 -1.58
C ILE A 227 -20.18 7.28 -2.55
N SER A 228 -20.25 6.95 -3.85
CA SER A 228 -19.38 7.51 -4.88
C SER A 228 -19.43 9.04 -4.90
N ASN A 229 -20.64 9.63 -4.89
CA ASN A 229 -20.82 11.09 -4.88
C ASN A 229 -20.32 11.71 -3.57
N LYS A 230 -20.61 11.10 -2.42
CA LYS A 230 -20.14 11.56 -1.11
C LYS A 230 -18.61 11.55 -1.06
N LEU A 231 -17.97 10.47 -1.48
CA LEU A 231 -16.53 10.33 -1.54
C LEU A 231 -15.89 11.41 -2.42
N LYS A 232 -16.45 11.65 -3.62
CA LYS A 232 -15.97 12.69 -4.54
C LYS A 232 -16.06 14.08 -3.91
N SER A 233 -17.17 14.40 -3.23
CA SER A 233 -17.34 15.67 -2.52
C SER A 233 -16.35 15.81 -1.38
N GLU A 234 -16.24 14.83 -0.48
CA GLU A 234 -15.35 14.87 0.67
C GLU A 234 -13.87 15.04 0.26
N LEU A 235 -13.43 14.32 -0.77
CA LEU A 235 -12.07 14.45 -1.28
C LEU A 235 -11.81 15.83 -1.90
N THR A 236 -12.80 16.39 -2.62
CA THR A 236 -12.69 17.74 -3.21
C THR A 236 -12.68 18.81 -2.12
N ASP A 237 -13.58 18.69 -1.14
CA ASP A 237 -13.71 19.65 -0.03
C ASP A 237 -12.48 19.64 0.89
N SER A 238 -11.72 18.54 0.91
CA SER A 238 -10.44 18.44 1.63
C SER A 238 -9.30 19.24 0.97
N GLY A 239 -9.54 19.88 -0.18
CA GLY A 239 -8.55 20.67 -0.93
C GLY A 239 -7.64 19.84 -1.85
N ARG A 240 -7.87 18.53 -1.95
CA ARG A 240 -7.11 17.64 -2.85
C ARG A 240 -7.52 17.86 -4.32
N THR A 241 -6.57 17.69 -5.21
CA THR A 241 -6.85 17.55 -6.65
C THR A 241 -7.35 16.14 -6.90
N VAL A 242 -8.66 16.00 -7.14
CA VAL A 242 -9.29 14.71 -7.42
C VAL A 242 -9.16 14.38 -8.89
N ILE A 243 -8.48 13.29 -9.19
CA ILE A 243 -8.31 12.73 -10.54
C ILE A 243 -9.27 11.55 -10.69
N ASP A 244 -10.32 11.76 -11.48
CA ASP A 244 -11.24 10.69 -11.87
C ASP A 244 -10.55 9.84 -12.93
N ILE A 245 -10.26 8.57 -12.63
CA ILE A 245 -9.60 7.64 -13.54
C ILE A 245 -10.61 6.68 -14.15
N SER A 246 -10.44 6.36 -15.43
CA SER A 246 -11.29 5.40 -16.13
C SER A 246 -11.00 3.96 -15.71
N ILE A 247 -11.92 3.04 -16.04
CA ILE A 247 -11.71 1.60 -15.83
C ILE A 247 -10.46 1.11 -16.58
N ASP A 248 -10.21 1.60 -17.79
CA ASP A 248 -9.02 1.22 -18.55
C ASP A 248 -7.73 1.74 -17.88
N GLN A 249 -7.75 2.93 -17.32
CA GLN A 249 -6.64 3.46 -16.53
C GLN A 249 -6.43 2.66 -15.23
N MET A 250 -7.52 2.27 -14.57
CA MET A 250 -7.44 1.36 -13.41
C MET A 250 -6.81 0.03 -13.78
N LYS A 251 -7.17 -0.55 -14.93
CA LYS A 251 -6.56 -1.79 -15.46
C LYS A 251 -5.08 -1.63 -15.80
N ASN A 252 -4.62 -0.42 -16.05
CA ASN A 252 -3.22 -0.06 -16.20
C ASN A 252 -2.59 0.43 -14.88
N PHE A 253 -3.13 0.02 -13.73
CA PHE A 253 -2.63 0.30 -12.40
C PHE A 253 -2.56 1.77 -11.99
N LEU A 254 -3.29 2.70 -12.65
CA LEU A 254 -3.21 4.11 -12.30
C LEU A 254 -3.75 4.42 -10.89
N GLY A 255 -4.67 3.62 -10.36
CA GLY A 255 -5.10 3.68 -8.96
C GLY A 255 -4.04 3.17 -7.98
N ASN A 256 -3.06 2.38 -8.45
CA ASN A 256 -2.02 1.79 -7.63
C ASN A 256 -0.78 2.69 -7.54
N ALA A 257 -0.97 3.91 -7.04
CA ALA A 257 0.05 4.92 -6.86
C ALA A 257 0.20 5.29 -5.38
N LEU A 258 1.35 5.87 -5.01
CA LEU A 258 1.65 6.29 -3.65
C LEU A 258 2.32 7.67 -3.64
N GLU A 259 1.75 8.62 -2.90
CA GLU A 259 2.40 9.90 -2.63
C GLU A 259 3.32 9.78 -1.42
N VAL A 260 4.57 10.22 -1.58
CA VAL A 260 5.61 10.17 -0.53
C VAL A 260 6.40 11.48 -0.48
N ARG A 261 7.22 11.63 0.56
CA ARG A 261 8.16 12.75 0.71
C ARG A 261 9.60 12.27 0.62
N SER A 262 10.46 13.05 -0.04
CA SER A 262 11.91 12.89 0.03
C SER A 262 12.47 13.43 1.35
N LYS A 263 13.75 13.24 1.59
CA LYS A 263 14.51 13.87 2.70
C LYS A 263 14.33 15.39 2.72
N ASN A 264 14.30 16.00 1.55
CA ASN A 264 14.16 17.45 1.37
C ASN A 264 12.71 17.93 1.38
N ASN A 265 11.75 17.09 1.80
CA ASN A 265 10.31 17.35 1.78
C ASN A 265 9.70 17.58 0.39
N GLU A 266 10.39 17.25 -0.68
CA GLU A 266 9.80 17.22 -2.01
C GLU A 266 8.78 16.08 -2.10
N LYS A 267 7.63 16.35 -2.70
CA LYS A 267 6.57 15.36 -2.84
C LYS A 267 6.64 14.67 -4.19
N TYR A 268 6.49 13.35 -4.16
CA TYR A 268 6.50 12.50 -5.33
C TYR A 268 5.27 11.58 -5.35
N LEU A 269 4.62 11.46 -6.50
CA LEU A 269 3.68 10.39 -6.77
C LEU A 269 4.44 9.25 -7.44
N LEU A 270 4.58 8.15 -6.73
CA LEU A 270 5.23 6.92 -7.19
C LEU A 270 4.20 6.06 -7.92
N LEU A 271 4.51 5.64 -9.15
CA LEU A 271 3.64 4.81 -9.98
C LEU A 271 4.48 4.00 -10.99
N SER A 272 3.88 3.01 -11.64
CA SER A 272 4.56 2.30 -12.73
C SER A 272 4.61 3.13 -14.02
N GLU A 273 5.47 2.75 -14.94
CA GLU A 273 5.45 3.33 -16.29
C GLU A 273 4.15 3.01 -17.03
N THR A 274 3.60 1.81 -16.85
CA THR A 274 2.28 1.42 -17.37
C THR A 274 1.20 2.39 -16.91
N ALA A 275 1.18 2.71 -15.61
CA ALA A 275 0.25 3.68 -15.04
C ALA A 275 0.48 5.11 -15.57
N ARG A 276 1.74 5.57 -15.60
CA ARG A 276 2.11 6.88 -16.12
C ARG A 276 1.67 7.08 -17.58
N ASP A 277 1.86 6.06 -18.40
CA ASP A 277 1.58 6.12 -19.83
C ASP A 277 0.08 6.06 -20.14
N SER A 278 -0.74 5.63 -19.17
CA SER A 278 -2.20 5.68 -19.25
C SER A 278 -2.80 7.07 -18.93
N LEU A 279 -2.00 7.97 -18.31
CA LEU A 279 -2.47 9.33 -17.98
C LEU A 279 -2.76 10.15 -19.22
N THR A 280 -3.89 10.85 -19.22
CA THR A 280 -4.12 11.90 -20.22
C THR A 280 -3.20 13.09 -20.00
N VAL A 281 -3.04 13.93 -21.01
CA VAL A 281 -2.21 15.15 -20.92
C VAL A 281 -2.73 16.06 -19.81
N GLU A 282 -4.05 16.19 -19.68
CA GLU A 282 -4.72 17.01 -18.68
C GLU A 282 -4.49 16.47 -17.26
N GLN A 283 -4.68 15.16 -17.05
CA GLN A 283 -4.43 14.52 -15.76
C GLN A 283 -2.98 14.67 -15.34
N LYS A 284 -2.04 14.42 -16.26
CA LYS A 284 -0.61 14.60 -16.01
C LYS A 284 -0.28 16.04 -15.58
N LYS A 285 -0.84 17.03 -16.27
CA LYS A 285 -0.65 18.44 -15.93
C LYS A 285 -1.23 18.77 -14.55
N LEU A 286 -2.43 18.28 -14.22
CA LEU A 286 -3.06 18.50 -12.92
C LEU A 286 -2.19 17.96 -11.78
N ILE A 287 -1.64 16.75 -11.93
CA ILE A 287 -0.76 16.14 -10.95
C ILE A 287 0.54 16.94 -10.83
N GLN A 288 1.21 17.23 -11.95
CA GLN A 288 2.52 17.91 -11.96
C GLN A 288 2.46 19.37 -11.49
N ASN A 289 1.29 19.99 -11.45
CA ASN A 289 1.12 21.31 -10.81
C ASN A 289 1.21 21.25 -9.26
N ARG A 290 1.17 20.07 -8.66
CA ARG A 290 1.16 19.85 -7.21
C ARG A 290 2.37 19.06 -6.71
N ILE A 291 2.71 17.98 -7.43
CA ILE A 291 3.71 17.00 -7.01
C ILE A 291 4.52 16.50 -8.20
N ASN A 292 5.72 15.98 -7.93
CA ASN A 292 6.55 15.35 -8.94
C ASN A 292 6.03 13.94 -9.28
N LEU A 293 6.14 13.53 -10.54
CA LEU A 293 5.88 12.14 -10.95
C LEU A 293 7.19 11.36 -11.00
N LEU A 294 7.24 10.22 -10.31
CA LEU A 294 8.36 9.28 -10.37
C LEU A 294 7.83 7.90 -10.75
N SER A 295 8.19 7.42 -11.94
CA SER A 295 7.68 6.17 -12.48
C SER A 295 8.74 5.10 -12.58
N PHE A 296 8.32 3.82 -12.50
CA PHE A 296 9.20 2.66 -12.47
C PHE A 296 8.79 1.65 -13.55
N PRO A 297 9.78 1.12 -14.34
CA PRO A 297 9.51 0.05 -15.29
C PRO A 297 9.49 -1.31 -14.57
N ILE A 298 8.29 -1.80 -14.26
CA ILE A 298 8.06 -3.06 -13.54
C ILE A 298 7.07 -4.00 -14.24
N PRO A 299 7.14 -4.18 -15.57
CA PRO A 299 6.12 -4.92 -16.32
C PRO A 299 6.05 -6.41 -15.97
N THR A 300 7.17 -7.01 -15.55
CA THR A 300 7.20 -8.43 -15.15
C THR A 300 6.52 -8.62 -13.80
N ILE A 301 6.77 -7.72 -12.84
CA ILE A 301 6.12 -7.72 -11.53
C ILE A 301 4.61 -7.52 -11.68
N GLU A 302 4.17 -6.53 -12.48
CA GLU A 302 2.75 -6.29 -12.76
C GLU A 302 2.08 -7.52 -13.38
N LYS A 303 2.70 -8.11 -14.40
CA LYS A 303 2.13 -9.22 -15.15
C LYS A 303 1.91 -10.48 -14.31
N TYR A 304 2.88 -10.87 -13.51
CA TYR A 304 2.85 -12.14 -12.80
C TYR A 304 2.52 -12.01 -11.31
N GLY A 305 2.81 -10.87 -10.70
CA GLY A 305 2.42 -10.57 -9.32
C GLY A 305 0.99 -10.02 -9.21
N GLY A 306 0.48 -9.39 -10.30
CA GLY A 306 -0.86 -8.79 -10.30
C GLY A 306 -1.01 -7.62 -9.32
N GLY A 307 0.10 -7.01 -8.90
CA GLY A 307 0.21 -5.79 -8.12
C GLY A 307 1.22 -4.84 -8.77
N SER A 308 1.23 -3.57 -8.37
CA SER A 308 2.11 -2.56 -8.93
C SER A 308 2.85 -1.79 -7.83
N VAL A 309 3.40 -0.63 -8.12
CA VAL A 309 4.31 0.13 -7.26
C VAL A 309 3.79 0.31 -5.83
N ARG A 310 2.52 0.71 -5.65
CA ARG A 310 1.93 0.91 -4.32
C ARG A 310 1.97 -0.37 -3.47
N CYS A 311 1.76 -1.52 -4.10
CA CYS A 311 1.78 -2.81 -3.40
C CYS A 311 3.18 -3.18 -2.90
N MET A 312 4.24 -2.74 -3.60
CA MET A 312 5.63 -3.01 -3.24
C MET A 312 6.14 -2.18 -2.05
N LEU A 313 5.35 -1.22 -1.57
CA LEU A 313 5.77 -0.21 -0.60
C LEU A 313 4.93 -0.28 0.67
N ALA A 314 5.55 -0.61 1.81
CA ALA A 314 4.95 -0.40 3.11
C ALA A 314 5.45 0.94 3.70
N GLU A 315 4.51 1.81 4.03
CA GLU A 315 4.78 3.14 4.58
C GLU A 315 5.15 3.03 6.07
N ILE A 316 6.29 3.60 6.49
CA ILE A 316 6.70 3.64 7.88
C ILE A 316 6.40 5.03 8.44
N PHE A 317 5.41 5.11 9.35
CA PHE A 317 5.05 6.34 10.07
C PHE A 317 5.57 6.35 11.51
N LEU A 318 6.32 5.32 11.90
CA LEU A 318 6.95 5.28 13.21
C LEU A 318 7.93 6.44 13.34
N ASP A 319 7.95 7.08 14.50
CA ASP A 319 8.98 8.05 14.82
C ASP A 319 10.36 7.38 14.79
N LYS A 320 11.35 8.08 14.26
CA LYS A 320 12.72 7.62 14.21
C LYS A 320 13.60 8.52 15.08
N SER A 321 14.23 7.93 16.10
CA SER A 321 15.25 8.64 16.87
C SER A 321 16.48 8.92 16.00
N GLU A 322 17.02 10.14 16.10
CA GLU A 322 18.25 10.56 15.43
C GLU A 322 19.49 9.78 15.93
#